data_10f24da6a3b20a5252c53598b8b9503b
#
_entry.id   10f24da6a3b20a5252c53598b8b9503b
#
_cell.length_a   1.000
_cell.length_b   1.000
_cell.length_c   1.000
_cell.angle_alpha   90.00
_cell.angle_beta   90.00
_cell.angle_gamma   90.00
#
_symmetry.space_group_name_H-M   'P 1'
#
loop_
_entity.id
_entity.type
_entity.pdbx_description
1 polymer ?
#
loop_
_entity_poly.entity_id
_entity_poly.type
_entity_poly.pdbx_seq_one_letter_code
_entity_poly.pdbx_strand_id
1 'polypeptide(L)'
;MRAITTTVLLLAAALPASALAKTGDAYYCYWVDAVHKTMATTQIFPGDRLKQKSIEGVFAMDMQKRDGRQPRKYQCPWKAHAEDAAEELDALRATHRDLGFRVMAEGWNPMYRQ
;
A
#
# COMPACT_ATOMS: atom_id res chain seq x y z
N MET A 1 34.34 -14.56 -16.53
CA MET A 1 34.58 -13.17 -16.71
C MET A 1 33.39 -12.40 -17.22
N ARG A 2 32.91 -12.80 -18.34
CA ARG A 2 31.76 -12.10 -18.94
C ARG A 2 30.55 -12.09 -18.05
N ALA A 3 30.33 -13.18 -17.38
CA ALA A 3 29.18 -13.29 -16.48
C ALA A 3 29.20 -12.24 -15.38
N ILE A 4 30.36 -11.85 -14.94
CA ILE A 4 30.51 -10.86 -13.89
C ILE A 4 29.97 -9.51 -14.35
N THR A 5 30.24 -9.16 -15.57
CA THR A 5 29.76 -7.91 -16.11
C THR A 5 28.25 -7.85 -16.13
N THR A 6 27.64 -8.95 -16.48
CA THR A 6 26.18 -9.01 -16.51
C THR A 6 25.58 -8.75 -15.13
N THR A 7 26.22 -9.28 -14.13
CA THR A 7 25.76 -9.08 -12.76
C THR A 7 25.72 -7.60 -12.38
N VAL A 8 26.70 -6.86 -12.82
CA VAL A 8 26.76 -5.44 -12.53
C VAL A 8 25.54 -4.70 -13.08
N LEU A 9 25.12 -5.08 -14.26
CA LEU A 9 23.94 -4.46 -14.86
C LEU A 9 22.70 -4.66 -14.01
N LEU A 10 22.55 -5.81 -13.42
CA LEU A 10 21.41 -6.10 -12.58
C LEU A 10 21.38 -5.20 -11.35
N LEU A 11 22.54 -4.92 -10.78
CA LEU A 11 22.62 -4.03 -9.64
C LEU A 11 22.19 -2.63 -10.01
N ALA A 12 22.58 -2.17 -11.18
CA ALA A 12 22.19 -0.84 -11.62
C ALA A 12 20.67 -0.71 -11.73
N ALA A 13 20.01 -1.76 -12.16
CA ALA A 13 18.55 -1.73 -12.28
C ALA A 13 17.86 -1.61 -10.93
N ALA A 14 18.48 -2.08 -9.87
CA ALA A 14 17.88 -2.00 -8.54
C ALA A 14 17.99 -0.63 -7.89
N LEU A 15 18.94 0.19 -8.32
CA LEU A 15 19.19 1.48 -7.70
C LEU A 15 17.99 2.43 -7.72
N PRO A 16 17.26 2.57 -8.82
CA PRO A 16 16.12 3.48 -8.83
C PRO A 16 15.08 3.16 -7.79
N ALA A 17 14.80 1.89 -7.59
CA ALA A 17 13.83 1.48 -6.59
C ALA A 17 14.31 1.83 -5.18
N SER A 18 15.59 1.64 -4.90
CA SER A 18 16.16 2.00 -3.62
C SER A 18 16.11 3.49 -3.37
N ALA A 19 16.34 4.28 -4.38
CA ALA A 19 16.28 5.73 -4.25
C ALA A 19 14.87 6.17 -3.90
N LEU A 20 13.85 5.61 -4.52
CA LEU A 20 12.47 5.93 -4.21
C LEU A 20 12.12 5.54 -2.78
N ALA A 21 12.61 4.40 -2.32
CA ALA A 21 12.33 3.94 -0.97
C ALA A 21 12.88 4.88 0.09
N LYS A 22 13.87 5.69 -0.25
CA LYS A 22 14.49 6.60 0.70
C LYS A 22 13.87 7.99 0.71
N THR A 23 12.87 8.24 -0.11
CA THR A 23 12.33 9.59 -0.24
C THR A 23 11.40 9.99 0.89
N GLY A 24 11.18 9.13 1.87
CA GLY A 24 10.48 9.53 3.08
C GLY A 24 9.12 8.88 3.24
N ASP A 25 8.24 9.62 3.86
CA ASP A 25 6.98 9.13 4.37
C ASP A 25 6.15 8.42 3.32
N ALA A 26 5.60 7.28 3.70
CA ALA A 26 4.81 6.47 2.80
C ALA A 26 3.59 5.91 3.53
N TYR A 27 2.54 5.71 2.77
CA TYR A 27 1.28 5.15 3.24
C TYR A 27 0.84 4.01 2.35
N TYR A 28 0.00 3.17 2.90
CA TYR A 28 -0.93 2.35 2.14
C TYR A 28 -2.24 2.36 2.90
N CYS A 29 -3.35 2.10 2.23
CA CYS A 29 -4.65 2.02 2.88
C CYS A 29 -5.26 0.65 2.64
N TYR A 30 -6.09 0.22 3.57
CA TYR A 30 -6.82 -1.03 3.40
C TYR A 30 -8.13 -0.98 4.16
N TRP A 31 -9.06 -1.80 3.73
CA TRP A 31 -10.28 -2.06 4.48
C TRP A 31 -10.54 -3.56 4.52
N VAL A 32 -11.27 -3.99 5.53
CA VAL A 32 -11.56 -5.39 5.77
C VAL A 32 -13.05 -5.56 6.01
N ASP A 33 -13.63 -6.54 5.33
CA ASP A 33 -15.01 -6.96 5.56
C ASP A 33 -14.98 -8.42 6.06
N ALA A 34 -15.08 -8.58 7.37
CA ALA A 34 -14.98 -9.91 7.97
C ALA A 34 -16.18 -10.78 7.64
N VAL A 35 -17.35 -10.18 7.42
CA VAL A 35 -18.56 -10.94 7.11
C VAL A 35 -18.43 -11.63 5.76
N HIS A 36 -17.95 -10.91 4.77
CA HIS A 36 -17.80 -11.45 3.41
C HIS A 36 -16.40 -11.97 3.14
N LYS A 37 -15.53 -11.91 4.12
CA LYS A 37 -14.14 -12.37 4.00
C LYS A 37 -13.43 -11.74 2.81
N THR A 38 -13.53 -10.43 2.72
CA THR A 38 -12.85 -9.66 1.67
C THR A 38 -11.97 -8.59 2.28
N MET A 39 -10.88 -8.29 1.60
CA MET A 39 -9.95 -7.25 1.98
C MET A 39 -9.52 -6.52 0.72
N ALA A 40 -9.41 -5.22 0.80
CA ALA A 40 -8.87 -4.45 -0.31
C ALA A 40 -7.71 -3.61 0.18
N THR A 41 -6.67 -3.50 -0.64
CA THR A 41 -5.47 -2.75 -0.32
C THR A 41 -5.09 -1.85 -1.47
N THR A 42 -4.51 -0.69 -1.15
CA THR A 42 -3.99 0.22 -2.15
C THR A 42 -2.52 -0.06 -2.42
N GLN A 43 -1.99 0.66 -3.39
CA GLN A 43 -0.55 0.71 -3.59
C GLN A 43 0.09 1.58 -2.51
N ILE A 44 1.41 1.50 -2.42
CA ILE A 44 2.16 2.43 -1.58
C ILE A 44 2.15 3.80 -2.24
N PHE A 45 1.89 4.84 -1.46
CA PHE A 45 1.91 6.21 -1.97
C PHE A 45 2.57 7.15 -0.97
N PRO A 46 3.16 8.25 -1.42
CA PRO A 46 3.80 9.21 -0.52
C PRO A 46 2.77 10.07 0.19
N GLY A 47 3.12 10.55 1.38
CA GLY A 47 2.27 11.47 2.11
C GLY A 47 2.86 11.88 3.44
N ASP A 48 2.53 13.07 3.89
CA ASP A 48 3.00 13.62 5.15
C ASP A 48 2.39 12.84 6.31
N ARG A 49 3.24 12.41 7.24
CA ARG A 49 2.79 11.64 8.40
C ARG A 49 1.75 12.37 9.25
N LEU A 50 1.74 13.70 9.22
CA LEU A 50 0.81 14.49 10.01
C LEU A 50 -0.60 14.49 9.43
N LYS A 51 -0.78 13.95 8.24
CA LYS A 51 -2.08 13.94 7.56
C LYS A 51 -2.77 12.59 7.60
N GLN A 52 -2.31 11.68 8.45
CA GLN A 52 -2.84 10.33 8.47
C GLN A 52 -4.37 10.28 8.65
N LYS A 53 -4.90 11.03 9.60
CA LYS A 53 -6.34 11.01 9.84
C LYS A 53 -7.12 11.58 8.67
N SER A 54 -6.60 12.60 8.03
CA SER A 54 -7.23 13.17 6.86
C SER A 54 -7.26 12.16 5.72
N ILE A 55 -6.16 11.48 5.50
CA ILE A 55 -6.07 10.46 4.46
C ILE A 55 -7.04 9.32 4.74
N GLU A 56 -7.12 8.87 5.98
CA GLU A 56 -8.04 7.80 6.36
C GLU A 56 -9.49 8.20 6.13
N GLY A 57 -9.85 9.43 6.48
CA GLY A 57 -11.19 9.92 6.26
C GLY A 57 -11.57 9.98 4.79
N VAL A 58 -10.65 10.46 3.96
CA VAL A 58 -10.88 10.53 2.53
C VAL A 58 -10.99 9.14 1.93
N PHE A 59 -10.14 8.23 2.36
CA PHE A 59 -10.19 6.85 1.89
C PHE A 59 -11.55 6.22 2.20
N ALA A 60 -12.02 6.36 3.44
CA ALA A 60 -13.30 5.80 3.84
C ALA A 60 -14.45 6.36 3.01
N MET A 61 -14.45 7.66 2.77
CA MET A 61 -15.47 8.29 1.95
C MET A 61 -15.47 7.78 0.51
N ASP A 62 -14.29 7.65 -0.06
CA ASP A 62 -14.19 7.20 -1.44
C ASP A 62 -14.57 5.72 -1.59
N MET A 63 -14.24 4.91 -0.59
CA MET A 63 -14.65 3.52 -0.61
C MET A 63 -16.15 3.39 -0.47
N GLN A 64 -16.77 4.21 0.37
CA GLN A 64 -18.22 4.24 0.49
C GLN A 64 -18.89 4.58 -0.84
N LYS A 65 -18.34 5.54 -1.57
CA LYS A 65 -18.89 5.91 -2.87
C LYS A 65 -18.77 4.77 -3.87
N ARG A 66 -17.66 4.06 -3.84
CA ARG A 66 -17.42 2.96 -4.78
C ARG A 66 -18.29 1.75 -4.49
N ASP A 67 -18.40 1.40 -3.20
CA ASP A 67 -19.03 0.15 -2.79
C ASP A 67 -20.44 0.32 -2.30
N GLY A 68 -20.91 1.55 -2.14
CA GLY A 68 -22.23 1.83 -1.67
C GLY A 68 -22.42 1.68 -0.17
N ARG A 69 -21.36 1.38 0.55
CA ARG A 69 -21.41 1.28 2.01
C ARG A 69 -20.05 1.63 2.60
N GLN A 70 -20.07 2.14 3.81
CA GLN A 70 -18.87 2.55 4.49
C GLN A 70 -18.10 1.32 4.99
N PRO A 71 -16.79 1.25 4.78
CA PRO A 71 -16.01 0.17 5.35
C PRO A 71 -16.05 0.21 6.87
N ARG A 72 -16.21 -0.94 7.50
CA ARG A 72 -16.29 -1.03 8.95
C ARG A 72 -14.91 -0.96 9.60
N LYS A 73 -13.94 -1.54 8.94
CA LYS A 73 -12.58 -1.56 9.44
C LYS A 73 -11.66 -1.11 8.32
N TYR A 74 -11.04 0.04 8.52
CA TYR A 74 -10.14 0.60 7.53
C TYR A 74 -9.02 1.34 8.24
N GLN A 75 -7.90 1.46 7.58
CA GLN A 75 -6.74 2.13 8.13
C GLN A 75 -5.79 2.50 7.02
N CYS A 76 -5.03 3.57 7.24
CA CYS A 76 -3.97 3.98 6.33
C CYS A 76 -2.69 4.13 7.15
N PRO A 77 -1.96 3.03 7.37
CA PRO A 77 -0.73 3.09 8.16
C PRO A 77 0.34 3.94 7.49
N TRP A 78 1.05 4.69 8.31
CA TRP A 78 2.19 5.49 7.88
C TRP A 78 3.48 4.79 8.23
N LYS A 79 4.46 4.90 7.35
CA LYS A 79 5.82 4.42 7.57
C LYS A 79 6.81 5.47 7.13
N ALA A 80 7.96 5.50 7.78
CA ALA A 80 9.01 6.45 7.44
C ALA A 80 9.67 6.14 6.09
N HIS A 81 9.56 4.89 5.63
CA HIS A 81 10.18 4.47 4.38
C HIS A 81 9.23 3.60 3.57
N ALA A 82 9.23 3.81 2.27
CA ALA A 82 8.35 3.06 1.38
C ALA A 82 8.61 1.56 1.41
N GLU A 83 9.86 1.15 1.58
CA GLU A 83 10.14 -0.30 1.61
C GLU A 83 9.59 -0.96 2.87
N ASP A 84 9.56 -0.25 4.00
CA ASP A 84 8.94 -0.77 5.21
C ASP A 84 7.42 -0.89 5.03
N ALA A 85 6.83 0.09 4.37
CA ALA A 85 5.40 0.03 4.05
C ALA A 85 5.08 -1.15 3.15
N ALA A 86 5.90 -1.38 2.13
CA ALA A 86 5.70 -2.49 1.21
C ALA A 86 5.82 -3.84 1.92
N GLU A 87 6.79 -3.97 2.79
CA GLU A 87 6.99 -5.20 3.54
C GLU A 87 5.80 -5.48 4.46
N GLU A 88 5.34 -4.46 5.16
CA GLU A 88 4.19 -4.60 6.04
C GLU A 88 2.93 -4.96 5.27
N LEU A 89 2.73 -4.31 4.13
CA LEU A 89 1.57 -4.57 3.28
C LEU A 89 1.57 -6.00 2.75
N ASP A 90 2.73 -6.50 2.32
CA ASP A 90 2.83 -7.86 1.84
C ASP A 90 2.50 -8.87 2.94
N ALA A 91 2.99 -8.62 4.16
CA ALA A 91 2.69 -9.49 5.30
C ALA A 91 1.22 -9.45 5.64
N LEU A 92 0.61 -8.28 5.58
CA LEU A 92 -0.81 -8.11 5.87
C LEU A 92 -1.67 -8.87 4.86
N ARG A 93 -1.32 -8.79 3.60
CA ARG A 93 -2.03 -9.52 2.54
C ARG A 93 -1.89 -11.03 2.73
N ALA A 94 -0.69 -11.50 3.01
CA ALA A 94 -0.44 -12.93 3.19
C ALA A 94 -1.22 -13.48 4.39
N THR A 95 -1.23 -12.76 5.49
CA THR A 95 -1.97 -13.17 6.68
C THR A 95 -3.46 -13.31 6.37
N HIS A 96 -4.03 -12.36 5.67
CA HIS A 96 -5.47 -12.41 5.35
C HIS A 96 -5.80 -13.51 4.35
N ARG A 97 -4.93 -13.75 3.38
CA ARG A 97 -5.13 -14.89 2.48
C ARG A 97 -5.12 -16.21 3.23
N ASP A 98 -4.21 -16.35 4.18
CA ASP A 98 -4.12 -17.56 5.01
C ASP A 98 -5.38 -17.74 5.84
N LEU A 99 -6.04 -16.67 6.21
CA LEU A 99 -7.30 -16.72 6.95
C LEU A 99 -8.52 -16.92 6.05
N GLY A 100 -8.30 -17.10 4.76
CA GLY A 100 -9.39 -17.34 3.83
C GLY A 100 -10.01 -16.10 3.22
N PHE A 101 -9.39 -14.93 3.38
CA PHE A 101 -9.90 -13.70 2.78
C PHE A 101 -9.51 -13.62 1.31
N ARG A 102 -10.41 -13.05 0.54
CA ARG A 102 -10.09 -12.65 -0.83
C ARG A 102 -9.48 -11.25 -0.76
N VAL A 103 -8.25 -11.13 -1.20
CA VAL A 103 -7.52 -9.86 -1.16
C VAL A 103 -7.54 -9.22 -2.53
N MET A 104 -8.06 -8.00 -2.59
CA MET A 104 -8.25 -7.26 -3.83
C MET A 104 -7.34 -6.03 -3.84
N ALA A 105 -6.99 -5.59 -5.04
CA ALA A 105 -6.24 -4.37 -5.24
C ALA A 105 -7.21 -3.21 -5.48
N GLU A 106 -6.94 -2.09 -4.82
CA GLU A 106 -7.73 -0.88 -4.98
C GLU A 106 -6.85 0.17 -5.67
N GLY A 107 -7.28 0.65 -6.82
CA GLY A 107 -6.53 1.65 -7.56
C GLY A 107 -6.80 3.05 -7.02
N TRP A 108 -6.39 3.32 -5.81
CA TRP A 108 -6.71 4.57 -5.14
C TRP A 108 -5.48 5.17 -4.48
N ASN A 109 -5.39 6.49 -4.54
CA ASN A 109 -4.54 7.27 -3.65
C ASN A 109 -5.12 8.69 -3.58
N PRO A 110 -4.70 9.52 -2.59
CA PRO A 110 -5.30 10.84 -2.40
C PRO A 110 -5.17 11.77 -3.60
N MET A 111 -4.17 11.56 -4.42
CA MET A 111 -3.93 12.42 -5.58
C MET A 111 -4.99 12.25 -6.65
N TYR A 112 -5.67 11.14 -6.69
CA TYR A 112 -6.70 10.88 -7.69
C TYR A 112 -7.96 11.70 -7.47
N ARG A 113 -8.08 12.35 -6.33
CA ARG A 113 -9.24 13.20 -6.06
C ARG A 113 -9.16 14.53 -6.77
N GLN A 114 -8.00 14.87 -7.22
CA GLN A 114 -7.82 16.12 -7.95
C GLN A 114 -8.05 15.89 -9.44
#